data_458bd8da402c86e7ba98e846df4aa667
#
_entry.id   458bd8da402c86e7ba98e846df4aa667
#
_cell.length_a   1.000
_cell.length_b   1.000
_cell.length_c   1.000
_cell.angle_alpha   90.00
_cell.angle_beta   90.00
_cell.angle_gamma   90.00
#
_symmetry.space_group_name_H-M   'P 1'
#
loop_
_entity.id
_entity.type
_entity.pdbx_description
1 polymer ?
#
loop_
_entity_poly.entity_id
_entity_poly.type
_entity_poly.pdbx_seq_one_letter_code
_entity_poly.pdbx_strand_id
1 'polypeptide(L)'
;MSKTRAWKVIAACIAVAAAGGPAQAAVERVDVLERVPFAPGVRFGEAGAYEKIRGIAHYALDPTAPANASIVDLKLAPRDARGRVTFDSEFVLLRPVQASPASLIYDVNNRGGIVILSQANGHRPANNDPTTAADAGDGFLMRHGFSLLFSAWT
;
A
#
# COMPACT_ATOMS: atom_id res chain seq x y z
N MET A 1 -33.63 61.86 22.26
CA MET A 1 -32.16 61.81 22.01
C MET A 1 -31.76 60.33 22.11
N SER A 2 -31.68 59.66 20.97
CA SER A 2 -31.32 58.24 20.91
C SER A 2 -29.86 58.12 20.42
N LYS A 3 -28.98 57.52 21.21
CA LYS A 3 -27.57 57.28 20.86
C LYS A 3 -27.46 55.87 20.31
N THR A 4 -27.36 55.74 18.99
CA THR A 4 -27.03 54.49 18.30
C THR A 4 -25.54 54.16 18.48
N ARG A 5 -25.25 53.06 19.18
CA ARG A 5 -23.88 52.48 19.29
C ARG A 5 -23.63 51.66 18.04
N ALA A 6 -22.69 52.12 17.22
CA ALA A 6 -22.15 51.34 16.11
C ALA A 6 -21.18 50.27 16.66
N TRP A 7 -21.50 48.98 16.49
CA TRP A 7 -20.61 47.88 16.75
C TRP A 7 -19.70 47.65 15.53
N LYS A 8 -18.43 47.91 15.73
CA LYS A 8 -17.41 47.54 14.74
C LYS A 8 -17.15 46.04 14.83
N VAL A 9 -17.56 45.29 13.80
CA VAL A 9 -17.21 43.91 13.62
C VAL A 9 -15.78 43.84 13.09
N ILE A 10 -14.86 43.41 13.90
CA ILE A 10 -13.48 43.12 13.46
C ILE A 10 -13.50 41.71 12.88
N ALA A 11 -13.44 41.63 11.54
CA ALA A 11 -13.24 40.37 10.84
C ALA A 11 -11.80 39.94 11.01
N ALA A 12 -11.56 38.95 11.90
CA ALA A 12 -10.26 38.28 12.03
C ALA A 12 -10.13 37.30 10.85
N CYS A 13 -9.31 37.64 9.86
CA CYS A 13 -8.87 36.69 8.85
C CYS A 13 -7.95 35.67 9.50
N ILE A 14 -8.46 34.48 9.79
CA ILE A 14 -7.64 33.34 10.16
C ILE A 14 -6.98 32.86 8.87
N ALA A 15 -5.70 33.20 8.69
CA ALA A 15 -4.86 32.55 7.69
C ALA A 15 -4.62 31.10 8.13
N VAL A 16 -5.35 30.17 7.57
CA VAL A 16 -5.04 28.74 7.67
C VAL A 16 -3.74 28.54 6.88
N ALA A 17 -2.61 28.52 7.59
CA ALA A 17 -1.38 27.99 7.03
C ALA A 17 -1.66 26.54 6.65
N ALA A 18 -1.71 26.26 5.35
CA ALA A 18 -1.70 24.90 4.84
C ALA A 18 -0.37 24.26 5.31
N ALA A 19 -0.42 23.59 6.45
CA ALA A 19 0.67 22.71 6.87
C ALA A 19 0.75 21.65 5.77
N GLY A 20 1.79 21.74 4.93
CA GLY A 20 2.09 20.71 3.95
C GLY A 20 2.14 19.38 4.70
N GLY A 21 1.19 18.50 4.41
CA GLY A 21 1.22 17.13 4.92
C GLY A 21 2.56 16.47 4.56
N PRO A 22 2.94 15.39 5.23
CA PRO A 22 4.15 14.68 4.89
C PRO A 22 4.10 14.36 3.39
N ALA A 23 5.15 14.74 2.66
CA ALA A 23 5.27 14.36 1.28
C ALA A 23 5.35 12.83 1.25
N GLN A 24 4.31 12.22 0.75
CA GLN A 24 4.24 10.79 0.57
C GLN A 24 4.73 10.48 -0.84
N ALA A 25 5.46 9.36 -0.96
CA ALA A 25 5.59 8.72 -2.25
C ALA A 25 4.17 8.50 -2.77
N ALA A 26 3.78 9.26 -3.79
CA ALA A 26 2.46 9.11 -4.35
C ALA A 26 2.48 7.92 -5.30
N VAL A 27 1.62 6.94 -5.06
CA VAL A 27 1.27 5.97 -6.09
C VAL A 27 0.50 6.74 -7.16
N GLU A 28 1.08 6.86 -8.35
CA GLU A 28 0.44 7.55 -9.46
C GLU A 28 -0.48 6.65 -10.27
N ARG A 29 -0.07 5.38 -10.39
CA ARG A 29 -0.80 4.39 -11.18
C ARG A 29 -0.53 2.99 -10.65
N VAL A 30 -1.51 2.12 -10.82
CA VAL A 30 -1.40 0.69 -10.57
C VAL A 30 -1.83 -0.05 -11.82
N ASP A 31 -0.95 -0.87 -12.37
CA ASP A 31 -1.25 -1.76 -13.48
C ASP A 31 -1.47 -3.17 -12.95
N VAL A 32 -2.68 -3.70 -13.12
CA VAL A 32 -2.98 -5.09 -12.81
C VAL A 32 -2.60 -5.95 -13.99
N LEU A 33 -1.63 -6.84 -13.83
CA LEU A 33 -1.13 -7.73 -14.87
C LEU A 33 -1.81 -9.10 -14.84
N GLU A 34 -2.20 -9.55 -13.64
CA GLU A 34 -2.81 -10.86 -13.44
C GLU A 34 -3.87 -10.79 -12.34
N ARG A 35 -4.97 -11.52 -12.54
CA ARG A 35 -5.98 -11.77 -11.51
C ARG A 35 -6.52 -13.18 -11.68
N VAL A 36 -6.16 -14.06 -10.76
CA VAL A 36 -6.48 -15.49 -10.83
C VAL A 36 -6.93 -16.00 -9.45
N PRO A 37 -7.66 -17.13 -9.39
CA PRO A 37 -7.92 -17.78 -8.12
C PRO A 37 -6.62 -18.17 -7.42
N PHE A 38 -6.52 -17.89 -6.12
CA PHE A 38 -5.49 -18.44 -5.25
C PHE A 38 -5.97 -19.75 -4.64
N ALA A 39 -5.13 -20.80 -4.66
CA ALA A 39 -5.48 -22.13 -4.20
C ALA A 39 -6.82 -22.63 -4.79
N PRO A 40 -6.95 -22.82 -6.13
CA PRO A 40 -8.21 -23.12 -6.77
C PRO A 40 -8.94 -24.31 -6.12
N GLY A 41 -10.24 -24.14 -5.85
CA GLY A 41 -11.07 -25.16 -5.20
C GLY A 41 -11.00 -25.17 -3.67
N VAL A 42 -10.08 -24.41 -3.05
CA VAL A 42 -9.99 -24.30 -1.59
C VAL A 42 -10.86 -23.16 -1.07
N ARG A 43 -11.53 -23.42 0.05
CA ARG A 43 -12.27 -22.41 0.83
C ARG A 43 -11.64 -22.31 2.21
N PHE A 44 -11.32 -21.11 2.62
CA PHE A 44 -10.68 -20.82 3.90
C PHE A 44 -11.73 -20.40 4.95
N GLY A 45 -12.46 -21.38 5.48
CA GLY A 45 -13.51 -21.14 6.47
C GLY A 45 -14.54 -20.12 5.98
N GLU A 46 -14.95 -19.21 6.87
CA GLU A 46 -15.93 -18.15 6.57
C GLU A 46 -15.41 -17.11 5.57
N ALA A 47 -14.10 -16.94 5.45
CA ALA A 47 -13.50 -16.03 4.47
C ALA A 47 -13.66 -16.50 3.01
N GLY A 48 -13.96 -17.80 2.82
CA GLY A 48 -14.27 -18.36 1.52
C GLY A 48 -13.07 -18.51 0.59
N ALA A 49 -13.28 -18.30 -0.71
CA ALA A 49 -12.23 -18.39 -1.72
C ALA A 49 -11.36 -17.13 -1.71
N TYR A 50 -10.12 -17.31 -2.14
CA TYR A 50 -9.14 -16.22 -2.31
C TYR A 50 -8.76 -16.04 -3.77
N GLU A 51 -8.33 -14.84 -4.09
CA GLU A 51 -7.73 -14.50 -5.37
C GLU A 51 -6.33 -13.93 -5.18
N LYS A 52 -5.49 -14.16 -6.18
CA LYS A 52 -4.19 -13.52 -6.35
C LYS A 52 -4.31 -12.42 -7.40
N ILE A 53 -3.85 -11.24 -7.07
CA ILE A 53 -3.69 -10.10 -7.97
C ILE A 53 -2.21 -9.76 -8.02
N ARG A 54 -1.63 -9.72 -9.21
CA ARG A 54 -0.25 -9.31 -9.44
C ARG A 54 -0.23 -8.09 -10.33
N GLY A 55 0.68 -7.15 -10.06
CA GLY A 55 0.77 -5.94 -10.85
C GLY A 55 2.01 -5.13 -10.56
N ILE A 56 2.01 -3.93 -11.11
CA ILE A 56 3.07 -2.93 -10.94
C ILE A 56 2.44 -1.66 -10.35
N ALA A 57 3.01 -1.17 -9.27
CA ALA A 57 2.72 0.13 -8.71
C ALA A 57 3.78 1.13 -9.19
N HIS A 58 3.34 2.24 -9.77
CA HIS A 58 4.19 3.32 -10.26
C HIS A 58 4.16 4.46 -9.26
N TYR A 59 5.32 4.91 -8.86
CA TYR A 59 5.51 5.93 -7.82
C TYR A 59 6.22 7.15 -8.39
N ALA A 60 5.94 8.30 -7.76
CA ALA A 60 6.71 9.51 -7.99
C ALA A 60 6.96 10.25 -6.67
N LEU A 61 8.18 10.73 -6.50
CA LEU A 61 8.65 11.49 -5.34
C LEU A 61 9.10 12.87 -5.77
N ASP A 62 8.74 13.89 -4.99
CA ASP A 62 9.37 15.19 -5.09
C ASP A 62 10.68 15.19 -4.27
N PRO A 63 11.86 15.27 -4.94
CA PRO A 63 13.14 15.26 -4.24
C PRO A 63 13.42 16.55 -3.45
N THR A 64 12.59 17.57 -3.60
CA THR A 64 12.71 18.85 -2.89
C THR A 64 11.82 18.95 -1.66
N ALA A 65 10.86 18.04 -1.54
CA ALA A 65 9.94 18.04 -0.40
C ALA A 65 10.68 17.77 0.93
N PRO A 66 10.39 18.53 1.98
CA PRO A 66 11.07 18.38 3.28
C PRO A 66 10.98 16.97 3.87
N ALA A 67 9.84 16.28 3.68
CA ALA A 67 9.65 14.92 4.16
C ALA A 67 10.57 13.90 3.49
N ASN A 68 11.10 14.19 2.30
CA ASN A 68 12.01 13.33 1.56
C ASN A 68 13.49 13.68 1.79
N ALA A 69 13.78 14.69 2.63
CA ALA A 69 15.14 15.18 2.83
C ALA A 69 16.09 14.15 3.46
N SER A 70 15.56 13.16 4.17
CA SER A 70 16.33 12.07 4.78
C SER A 70 16.66 10.91 3.81
N ILE A 71 16.08 10.90 2.60
CA ILE A 71 16.37 9.86 1.63
C ILE A 71 17.74 10.18 0.98
N VAL A 72 18.70 9.30 1.26
CA VAL A 72 20.06 9.45 0.77
C VAL A 72 20.08 9.45 -0.76
N ASP A 73 20.83 10.37 -1.34
CA ASP A 73 21.05 10.50 -2.79
C ASP A 73 19.80 10.72 -3.66
N LEU A 74 18.61 10.91 -3.07
CA LEU A 74 17.40 11.17 -3.84
C LEU A 74 17.55 12.36 -4.80
N LYS A 75 18.29 13.39 -4.38
CA LYS A 75 18.53 14.60 -5.20
C LYS A 75 19.40 14.34 -6.42
N LEU A 76 20.18 13.26 -6.42
CA LEU A 76 21.05 12.82 -7.50
C LEU A 76 20.35 11.89 -8.49
N ALA A 77 19.17 11.34 -8.13
CA ALA A 77 18.42 10.43 -8.96
C ALA A 77 17.90 11.14 -10.23
N PRO A 78 17.79 10.41 -11.36
CA PRO A 78 17.15 10.91 -12.56
C PRO A 78 15.73 11.42 -12.30
N ARG A 79 15.32 12.48 -13.02
CA ARG A 79 14.02 13.12 -12.85
C ARG A 79 13.19 13.06 -14.11
N ASP A 80 11.88 12.94 -13.95
CA ASP A 80 10.91 13.10 -15.02
C ASP A 80 10.81 14.57 -15.48
N ALA A 81 10.00 14.82 -16.51
CA ALA A 81 9.76 16.18 -17.03
C ALA A 81 9.13 17.15 -16.02
N ARG A 82 8.55 16.62 -14.92
CA ARG A 82 7.98 17.41 -13.82
C ARG A 82 8.96 17.59 -12.65
N GLY A 83 10.22 17.14 -12.82
CA GLY A 83 11.27 17.26 -11.82
C GLY A 83 11.19 16.24 -10.69
N ARG A 84 10.40 15.18 -10.83
CA ARG A 84 10.20 14.14 -9.81
C ARG A 84 11.03 12.90 -10.10
N VAL A 85 11.40 12.19 -9.05
CA VAL A 85 12.03 10.87 -9.16
C VAL A 85 10.92 9.82 -9.24
N THR A 86 10.94 9.04 -10.32
CA THR A 86 9.95 7.97 -10.55
C THR A 86 10.60 6.60 -10.39
N PHE A 87 9.82 5.65 -9.88
CA PHE A 87 10.23 4.26 -9.77
C PHE A 87 8.99 3.35 -9.75
N ASP A 88 9.22 2.08 -10.04
CA ASP A 88 8.18 1.07 -10.08
C ASP A 88 8.46 -0.01 -9.03
N SER A 89 7.41 -0.65 -8.56
CA SER A 89 7.50 -1.83 -7.70
C SER A 89 6.47 -2.86 -8.12
N GLU A 90 6.90 -4.09 -8.33
CA GLU A 90 5.97 -5.20 -8.47
C GLU A 90 5.27 -5.45 -7.13
N PHE A 91 4.02 -5.91 -7.21
CA PHE A 91 3.28 -6.36 -6.03
C PHE A 91 2.51 -7.65 -6.30
N VAL A 92 2.29 -8.40 -5.22
CA VAL A 92 1.33 -9.51 -5.17
C VAL A 92 0.35 -9.23 -4.02
N LEU A 93 -0.92 -9.33 -4.30
CA LEU A 93 -2.00 -9.21 -3.32
C LEU A 93 -2.80 -10.52 -3.28
N LEU A 94 -2.82 -11.17 -2.12
CA LEU A 94 -3.75 -12.25 -1.83
C LEU A 94 -4.91 -11.69 -1.02
N ARG A 95 -6.14 -11.87 -1.48
CA ARG A 95 -7.30 -11.35 -0.75
C ARG A 95 -8.52 -12.26 -0.87
N PRO A 96 -9.46 -12.21 0.09
CA PRO A 96 -10.77 -12.83 -0.09
C PRO A 96 -11.47 -12.30 -1.34
N VAL A 97 -12.14 -13.19 -2.09
CA VAL A 97 -12.96 -12.79 -3.25
C VAL A 97 -14.14 -11.93 -2.80
N GLN A 98 -14.72 -12.27 -1.66
CA GLN A 98 -15.76 -11.47 -1.03
C GLN A 98 -15.12 -10.46 -0.06
N ALA A 99 -15.79 -9.33 0.14
CA ALA A 99 -15.32 -8.34 1.10
C ALA A 99 -15.19 -8.97 2.50
N SER A 100 -14.06 -8.71 3.14
CA SER A 100 -13.77 -9.13 4.51
C SER A 100 -13.55 -7.91 5.40
N PRO A 101 -14.07 -7.90 6.63
CA PRO A 101 -13.80 -6.84 7.60
C PRO A 101 -12.36 -6.91 8.15
N ALA A 102 -11.62 -7.98 7.87
CA ALA A 102 -10.26 -8.14 8.37
C ALA A 102 -9.28 -7.18 7.69
N SER A 103 -8.18 -6.93 8.38
CA SER A 103 -7.17 -5.96 7.96
C SER A 103 -6.31 -6.45 6.81
N LEU A 104 -5.67 -5.50 6.12
CA LEU A 104 -4.56 -5.76 5.21
C LEU A 104 -3.28 -5.91 6.02
N ILE A 105 -2.52 -6.96 5.76
CA ILE A 105 -1.16 -7.15 6.25
C ILE A 105 -0.21 -6.81 5.09
N TYR A 106 0.68 -5.86 5.30
CA TYR A 106 1.75 -5.55 4.38
C TYR A 106 3.02 -6.29 4.81
N ASP A 107 3.51 -7.19 3.96
CA ASP A 107 4.75 -7.94 4.18
C ASP A 107 5.93 -7.17 3.58
N VAL A 108 6.83 -6.69 4.43
CA VAL A 108 8.09 -6.10 4.00
C VAL A 108 9.04 -7.22 3.63
N ASN A 109 9.13 -7.48 2.34
CA ASN A 109 9.89 -8.59 1.76
C ASN A 109 11.35 -8.62 2.25
N ASN A 110 11.85 -9.80 2.50
CA ASN A 110 13.26 -10.00 2.78
C ASN A 110 14.02 -10.29 1.47
N ARG A 111 14.72 -9.30 0.93
CA ARG A 111 15.46 -9.40 -0.34
C ARG A 111 14.55 -9.89 -1.48
N GLY A 112 13.36 -9.31 -1.62
CA GLY A 112 12.36 -9.74 -2.59
C GLY A 112 11.61 -11.03 -2.25
N GLY A 113 11.91 -11.69 -1.13
CA GLY A 113 11.26 -12.93 -0.71
C GLY A 113 10.03 -12.70 0.14
N ILE A 114 8.91 -13.34 -0.20
CA ILE A 114 7.69 -13.37 0.62
C ILE A 114 7.95 -14.23 1.85
N VAL A 115 7.86 -13.65 3.05
CA VAL A 115 8.19 -14.35 4.30
C VAL A 115 6.98 -14.64 5.18
N ILE A 116 5.92 -13.85 5.10
CA ILE A 116 4.77 -13.97 6.00
C ILE A 116 4.07 -15.34 5.89
N LEU A 117 3.98 -15.91 4.69
CA LEU A 117 3.37 -17.23 4.50
C LEU A 117 4.15 -18.34 5.21
N SER A 118 5.48 -18.25 5.24
CA SER A 118 6.29 -19.23 5.95
C SER A 118 6.26 -19.04 7.47
N GLN A 119 6.11 -17.80 7.93
CA GLN A 119 6.12 -17.47 9.34
C GLN A 119 4.77 -17.69 10.02
N ALA A 120 3.68 -17.24 9.38
CA ALA A 120 2.36 -17.25 9.97
C ALA A 120 1.49 -18.44 9.54
N ASN A 121 1.72 -19.01 8.35
CA ASN A 121 0.98 -20.16 7.83
C ASN A 121 1.80 -21.45 7.77
N GLY A 122 3.05 -21.45 8.26
CA GLY A 122 3.90 -22.63 8.25
C GLY A 122 4.28 -23.14 6.86
N HIS A 123 4.13 -22.31 5.80
CA HIS A 123 4.50 -22.70 4.45
C HIS A 123 6.03 -22.79 4.30
N ARG A 124 6.51 -23.92 3.74
CA ARG A 124 7.92 -24.11 3.42
C ARG A 124 8.06 -25.03 2.21
N PRO A 125 8.92 -24.74 1.23
CA PRO A 125 9.83 -23.59 1.13
C PRO A 125 9.09 -22.29 0.80
N ALA A 126 9.76 -21.15 0.96
CA ALA A 126 9.20 -19.85 0.53
C ALA A 126 8.94 -19.86 -0.99
N ASN A 127 7.82 -19.28 -1.40
CA ASN A 127 7.42 -19.15 -2.79
C ASN A 127 7.00 -17.70 -3.06
N ASN A 128 7.69 -17.06 -4.00
CA ASN A 128 7.44 -15.66 -4.37
C ASN A 128 6.28 -15.50 -5.37
N ASP A 129 5.76 -16.61 -5.90
CA ASP A 129 4.57 -16.63 -6.74
C ASP A 129 3.54 -17.65 -6.20
N PRO A 130 2.97 -17.41 -5.02
CA PRO A 130 2.04 -18.34 -4.40
C PRO A 130 0.77 -18.49 -5.24
N THR A 131 0.39 -19.74 -5.57
CA THR A 131 -0.76 -20.05 -6.42
C THR A 131 -1.57 -21.24 -5.95
N THR A 132 -0.97 -22.15 -5.21
CA THR A 132 -1.56 -23.46 -4.87
C THR A 132 -2.02 -23.53 -3.42
N ALA A 133 -2.75 -24.61 -3.09
CA ALA A 133 -3.12 -24.90 -1.70
C ALA A 133 -1.90 -25.11 -0.80
N ALA A 134 -0.83 -25.68 -1.34
CA ALA A 134 0.42 -25.86 -0.59
C ALA A 134 1.05 -24.53 -0.20
N ASP A 135 0.94 -23.50 -1.05
CA ASP A 135 1.47 -22.16 -0.74
C ASP A 135 0.70 -21.47 0.39
N ALA A 136 -0.55 -21.87 0.62
CA ALA A 136 -1.32 -21.36 1.76
C ALA A 136 -0.86 -21.93 3.10
N GLY A 137 -0.03 -23.00 3.10
CA GLY A 137 0.37 -23.69 4.32
C GLY A 137 -0.85 -24.21 5.08
N ASP A 138 -0.92 -23.91 6.37
CA ASP A 138 -2.11 -24.24 7.19
C ASP A 138 -3.29 -23.32 6.95
N GLY A 139 -3.11 -22.22 6.18
CA GLY A 139 -4.15 -21.26 5.84
C GLY A 139 -4.61 -20.37 7.00
N PHE A 140 -3.84 -20.23 8.06
CA PHE A 140 -4.23 -19.43 9.23
C PHE A 140 -4.67 -18.03 8.87
N LEU A 141 -3.85 -17.26 8.15
CA LEU A 141 -4.18 -15.88 7.78
C LEU A 141 -5.41 -15.80 6.90
N MET A 142 -5.55 -16.75 5.96
CA MET A 142 -6.70 -16.81 5.05
C MET A 142 -7.99 -17.14 5.82
N ARG A 143 -7.97 -18.10 6.75
CA ARG A 143 -9.16 -18.43 7.56
C ARG A 143 -9.65 -17.26 8.40
N HIS A 144 -8.74 -16.35 8.78
CA HIS A 144 -9.07 -15.12 9.49
C HIS A 144 -9.42 -13.94 8.57
N GLY A 145 -9.47 -14.17 7.25
CA GLY A 145 -9.94 -13.19 6.27
C GLY A 145 -8.95 -12.07 5.95
N PHE A 146 -7.68 -12.18 6.34
CA PHE A 146 -6.68 -11.15 6.06
C PHE A 146 -6.38 -11.05 4.57
N SER A 147 -6.24 -9.81 4.08
CA SER A 147 -5.58 -9.55 2.81
C SER A 147 -4.08 -9.41 3.04
N LEU A 148 -3.27 -9.97 2.14
CA LEU A 148 -1.80 -9.98 2.26
C LEU A 148 -1.22 -9.25 1.05
N LEU A 149 -0.51 -8.15 1.27
CA LEU A 149 0.15 -7.38 0.23
C LEU A 149 1.67 -7.55 0.35
N PHE A 150 2.26 -7.99 -0.72
CA PHE A 150 3.71 -8.12 -0.89
C PHE A 150 4.16 -7.13 -1.94
N SER A 151 5.23 -6.41 -1.69
CA SER A 151 5.80 -5.48 -2.64
C SER A 151 7.28 -5.78 -2.76
N ALA A 152 7.74 -6.01 -3.98
CA ALA A 152 9.14 -6.27 -4.24
C ALA A 152 9.96 -4.99 -4.04
N TRP A 153 11.09 -5.12 -3.37
CA TRP A 153 12.17 -4.16 -3.40
C TRP A 153 13.46 -4.93 -3.70
N THR A 154 14.17 -4.49 -4.69
CA THR A 154 15.44 -5.06 -5.14
C THR A 154 16.52 -4.00 -5.08
#